data_9a322685d452ed717a1152bdb5a8437c
#
_entry.id   9a322685d452ed717a1152bdb5a8437c
#
_cell.length_a   1.000
_cell.length_b   1.000
_cell.length_c   1.000
_cell.angle_alpha   90.00
_cell.angle_beta   90.00
_cell.angle_gamma   90.00
#
_symmetry.space_group_name_H-M   'P 1'
#
loop_
_entity.id
_entity.type
_entity.pdbx_description
1 polymer ?
#
loop_
_entity_poly.entity_id
_entity_poly.type
_entity_poly.pdbx_seq_one_letter_code
_entity_poly.pdbx_strand_id
1 'polypeptide(L)'
;MVAGCGCLLFLAAVVITPIVLLILNWSAVTSFVTGADSSKPSPAPSASGPCPKPMAEMLPAGTGARLVAAYSRDDLEERYAFCRTTAGKVFYFARMKDGEPYGDPTEARKSENGYVVDFVPQGTSYHFRDGEVAAYDEDGKEIWTGELVPEATAD
;
A
#
# COMPACT_ATOMS: atom_id res chain seq x y z
N MET A 1 24.97 66.24 23.61
CA MET A 1 24.39 64.91 23.93
C MET A 1 23.50 64.48 22.78
N VAL A 2 24.06 63.82 21.75
CA VAL A 2 23.33 63.22 20.67
C VAL A 2 24.02 61.91 20.30
N ALA A 3 23.82 60.87 21.05
CA ALA A 3 24.35 59.55 20.79
C ALA A 3 23.27 58.51 21.17
N GLY A 4 22.32 58.29 20.30
CA GLY A 4 21.25 57.31 20.61
C GLY A 4 20.42 56.83 19.41
N CYS A 5 20.53 57.50 18.26
CA CYS A 5 19.64 57.21 17.12
C CYS A 5 20.19 56.20 16.11
N GLY A 6 21.50 55.93 16.12
CA GLY A 6 22.14 55.03 15.14
C GLY A 6 21.94 53.53 15.41
N CYS A 7 21.87 53.13 16.67
CA CYS A 7 21.73 51.73 17.07
C CYS A 7 20.36 51.12 16.77
N LEU A 8 19.30 51.91 16.91
CA LEU A 8 17.91 51.45 16.65
C LEU A 8 17.67 51.21 15.16
N LEU A 9 18.24 52.02 14.27
CA LEU A 9 18.13 51.85 12.83
C LEU A 9 18.95 50.64 12.32
N PHE A 10 20.10 50.36 12.96
CA PHE A 10 20.88 49.15 12.61
C PHE A 10 20.24 47.86 13.02
N LEU A 11 19.61 47.81 14.20
CA LEU A 11 18.87 46.64 14.65
C LEU A 11 17.60 46.35 13.80
N ALA A 12 16.92 47.40 13.35
CA ALA A 12 15.78 47.25 12.46
C ALA A 12 16.19 46.67 11.10
N ALA A 13 17.32 47.09 10.53
CA ALA A 13 17.81 46.59 9.27
C ALA A 13 18.24 45.12 9.34
N VAL A 14 18.86 44.69 10.43
CA VAL A 14 19.38 43.32 10.62
C VAL A 14 18.20 42.32 10.79
N VAL A 15 17.09 42.75 11.37
CA VAL A 15 15.93 41.85 11.60
C VAL A 15 14.98 41.84 10.40
N ILE A 16 14.77 42.97 9.74
CA ILE A 16 13.84 43.06 8.62
C ILE A 16 14.35 42.39 7.35
N THR A 17 15.66 42.47 7.09
CA THR A 17 16.25 41.92 5.87
C THR A 17 16.07 40.41 5.72
N PRO A 18 16.31 39.57 6.74
CA PRO A 18 16.06 38.12 6.63
C PRO A 18 14.59 37.76 6.49
N ILE A 19 13.70 38.56 7.12
CA ILE A 19 12.26 38.33 7.02
C ILE A 19 11.75 38.61 5.60
N VAL A 20 12.21 39.71 4.99
CA VAL A 20 11.83 40.06 3.61
C VAL A 20 12.40 39.03 2.63
N LEU A 21 13.62 38.52 2.82
CA LEU A 21 14.18 37.45 2.01
C LEU A 21 13.42 36.14 2.14
N LEU A 22 12.95 35.81 3.34
CA LEU A 22 12.09 34.65 3.56
C LEU A 22 10.75 34.78 2.84
N ILE A 23 10.14 35.96 2.86
CA ILE A 23 8.84 36.20 2.19
C ILE A 23 9.02 36.19 0.67
N LEU A 24 10.09 36.77 0.14
CA LEU A 24 10.35 36.80 -1.30
C LEU A 24 10.74 35.42 -1.87
N ASN A 25 11.33 34.54 -1.05
CA ASN A 25 11.65 33.17 -1.44
C ASN A 25 10.55 32.14 -1.08
N TRP A 26 9.41 32.58 -0.54
CA TRP A 26 8.31 31.67 -0.17
C TRP A 26 7.82 30.88 -1.38
N SER A 27 7.85 31.48 -2.58
CA SER A 27 7.49 30.79 -3.82
C SER A 27 8.44 29.66 -4.21
N ALA A 28 9.72 29.72 -3.78
CA ALA A 28 10.68 28.65 -4.02
C ALA A 28 10.53 27.50 -3.03
N VAL A 29 10.05 27.76 -1.81
CA VAL A 29 9.81 26.74 -0.79
C VAL A 29 8.53 25.95 -1.08
N THR A 30 7.51 26.58 -1.64
CA THR A 30 6.28 25.89 -2.01
C THR A 30 6.46 24.88 -3.15
N SER A 31 7.43 25.11 -4.05
CA SER A 31 7.74 24.14 -5.11
C SER A 31 8.43 22.86 -4.60
N PHE A 32 9.07 22.90 -3.44
CA PHE A 32 9.64 21.71 -2.81
C PHE A 32 8.62 20.88 -2.01
N VAL A 33 7.54 21.52 -1.54
CA VAL A 33 6.51 20.82 -0.74
C VAL A 33 5.36 20.32 -1.63
N THR A 34 5.17 20.89 -2.81
CA THR A 34 4.16 20.43 -3.78
C THR A 34 4.70 19.38 -4.77
N GLY A 35 5.98 18.98 -4.62
CA GLY A 35 6.55 17.81 -5.28
C GLY A 35 6.20 16.48 -4.60
N ALA A 36 5.26 16.44 -3.66
CA ALA A 36 4.50 15.25 -3.41
C ALA A 36 3.69 15.00 -4.67
N ASP A 37 4.30 14.26 -5.60
CA ASP A 37 3.60 13.56 -6.64
C ASP A 37 2.38 12.93 -5.99
N SER A 38 1.23 13.54 -6.24
CA SER A 38 -0.02 12.83 -6.11
C SER A 38 0.00 11.80 -7.23
N SER A 39 0.81 10.78 -7.05
CA SER A 39 0.66 9.52 -7.76
C SER A 39 -0.74 9.08 -7.41
N LYS A 40 -1.67 9.47 -8.29
CA LYS A 40 -2.98 8.84 -8.38
C LYS A 40 -2.67 7.36 -8.23
N PRO A 41 -3.22 6.66 -7.22
CA PRO A 41 -2.93 5.25 -7.03
C PRO A 41 -3.13 4.59 -8.40
N SER A 42 -2.04 4.06 -8.93
CA SER A 42 -2.09 3.29 -10.19
C SER A 42 -3.06 2.16 -9.89
N PRO A 43 -4.10 1.94 -10.70
CA PRO A 43 -5.00 0.83 -10.45
C PRO A 43 -4.13 -0.42 -10.31
N ALA A 44 -4.35 -1.19 -9.24
CA ALA A 44 -3.64 -2.43 -9.00
C ALA A 44 -3.53 -3.19 -10.32
N PRO A 45 -2.34 -3.66 -10.71
CA PRO A 45 -2.21 -4.46 -11.91
C PRO A 45 -3.15 -5.65 -11.74
N SER A 46 -4.23 -5.63 -12.53
CA SER A 46 -5.18 -6.72 -12.55
C SER A 46 -4.46 -7.89 -13.20
N ALA A 47 -3.93 -8.78 -12.37
CA ALA A 47 -3.48 -10.07 -12.84
C ALA A 47 -4.65 -10.70 -13.60
N SER A 48 -4.47 -11.04 -14.85
CA SER A 48 -5.56 -11.56 -15.68
C SER A 48 -5.12 -12.87 -16.32
N GLY A 49 -5.71 -13.97 -15.84
CA GLY A 49 -5.40 -15.30 -16.36
C GLY A 49 -6.31 -16.36 -15.73
N PRO A 50 -6.14 -17.60 -16.09
CA PRO A 50 -6.72 -18.69 -15.30
C PRO A 50 -6.10 -18.68 -13.90
N CYS A 51 -6.87 -19.07 -12.87
CA CYS A 51 -6.29 -19.34 -11.56
C CYS A 51 -5.31 -20.53 -11.72
N PRO A 52 -4.11 -20.47 -11.11
CA PRO A 52 -3.16 -21.58 -11.16
C PRO A 52 -3.81 -22.90 -10.76
N LYS A 53 -3.46 -23.96 -11.48
CA LYS A 53 -4.11 -25.27 -11.34
C LYS A 53 -4.13 -25.78 -9.89
N PRO A 54 -3.03 -25.76 -9.12
CA PRO A 54 -3.04 -26.23 -7.73
C PRO A 54 -4.04 -25.48 -6.86
N MET A 55 -4.20 -24.15 -7.07
CA MET A 55 -5.15 -23.34 -6.34
C MET A 55 -6.59 -23.58 -6.79
N ALA A 56 -6.80 -23.71 -8.10
CA ALA A 56 -8.12 -23.95 -8.66
C ALA A 56 -8.72 -25.29 -8.18
N GLU A 57 -7.89 -26.31 -7.98
CA GLU A 57 -8.30 -27.63 -7.45
C GLU A 57 -8.70 -27.59 -5.98
N MET A 58 -8.23 -26.63 -5.21
CA MET A 58 -8.60 -26.44 -3.80
C MET A 58 -9.92 -25.67 -3.63
N LEU A 59 -10.45 -25.06 -4.69
CA LEU A 59 -11.66 -24.26 -4.60
C LEU A 59 -12.92 -25.13 -4.65
N PRO A 60 -13.98 -24.79 -3.88
CA PRO A 60 -15.21 -25.59 -3.79
C PRO A 60 -15.94 -25.82 -5.12
N ALA A 61 -15.69 -24.98 -6.11
CA ALA A 61 -16.25 -25.09 -7.47
C ALA A 61 -15.17 -24.76 -8.51
N GLY A 62 -14.01 -25.34 -8.36
CA GLY A 62 -12.74 -24.99 -9.00
C GLY A 62 -12.69 -24.86 -10.52
N THR A 63 -13.77 -25.16 -11.23
CA THR A 63 -13.81 -25.01 -12.67
C THR A 63 -14.06 -23.57 -13.08
N GLY A 64 -13.14 -22.99 -13.85
CA GLY A 64 -13.28 -21.66 -14.42
C GLY A 64 -12.87 -20.50 -13.51
N ALA A 65 -12.21 -20.75 -12.38
CA ALA A 65 -11.66 -19.72 -11.53
C ALA A 65 -10.58 -18.89 -12.26
N ARG A 66 -10.58 -17.59 -12.04
CA ARG A 66 -9.66 -16.64 -12.67
C ARG A 66 -8.80 -15.95 -11.62
N LEU A 67 -7.54 -15.78 -11.92
CA LEU A 67 -6.65 -14.93 -11.16
C LEU A 67 -7.10 -13.47 -11.30
N VAL A 68 -7.24 -12.76 -10.18
CA VAL A 68 -7.68 -11.36 -10.15
C VAL A 68 -6.66 -10.43 -9.51
N ALA A 69 -5.74 -10.95 -8.71
CA ALA A 69 -4.57 -10.25 -8.20
C ALA A 69 -3.50 -11.25 -7.77
N ALA A 70 -2.23 -10.85 -7.90
CA ALA A 70 -1.10 -11.58 -7.35
C ALA A 70 -0.05 -10.58 -6.83
N TYR A 71 0.62 -10.94 -5.76
CA TYR A 71 1.64 -10.10 -5.12
C TYR A 71 2.77 -10.98 -4.59
N SER A 72 3.96 -10.40 -4.51
CA SER A 72 5.10 -10.97 -3.79
C SER A 72 5.57 -10.05 -2.66
N ARG A 73 6.21 -10.66 -1.68
CA ARG A 73 7.00 -10.01 -0.65
C ARG A 73 8.41 -10.53 -0.73
N ASP A 74 9.32 -9.70 -1.22
CA ASP A 74 10.70 -10.12 -1.45
C ASP A 74 11.47 -10.35 -0.13
N ASP A 75 11.09 -9.65 0.93
CA ASP A 75 11.70 -9.74 2.25
C ASP A 75 11.48 -11.10 2.94
N LEU A 76 10.38 -11.78 2.66
CA LEU A 76 10.00 -13.07 3.26
C LEU A 76 9.86 -14.20 2.24
N GLU A 77 10.16 -13.96 0.96
CA GLU A 77 9.92 -14.92 -0.13
C GLU A 77 8.46 -15.43 -0.19
N GLU A 78 7.54 -14.65 0.38
CA GLU A 78 6.11 -14.97 0.38
C GLU A 78 5.44 -14.43 -0.87
N ARG A 79 4.45 -15.16 -1.35
CA ARG A 79 3.62 -14.78 -2.48
C ARG A 79 2.15 -14.94 -2.13
N TYR A 80 1.32 -14.10 -2.71
CA TYR A 80 -0.11 -14.07 -2.47
C TYR A 80 -0.85 -14.08 -3.79
N ALA A 81 -1.92 -14.86 -3.88
CA ALA A 81 -2.78 -14.89 -5.05
C ALA A 81 -4.25 -14.80 -4.65
N PHE A 82 -5.03 -14.13 -5.49
CA PHE A 82 -6.47 -14.01 -5.34
C PHE A 82 -7.16 -14.57 -6.57
N CYS A 83 -7.95 -15.62 -6.39
CA CYS A 83 -8.70 -16.26 -7.45
C CYS A 83 -10.20 -16.03 -7.27
N ARG A 84 -10.87 -15.59 -8.33
CA ARG A 84 -12.33 -15.43 -8.36
C ARG A 84 -12.97 -16.64 -9.01
N THR A 85 -13.91 -17.26 -8.32
CA THR A 85 -14.72 -18.35 -8.85
C THR A 85 -15.77 -17.84 -9.85
N THR A 86 -16.39 -18.76 -10.60
CA THR A 86 -17.52 -18.44 -11.47
C THR A 86 -18.74 -17.93 -10.70
N ALA A 87 -18.86 -18.29 -9.41
CA ALA A 87 -19.89 -17.74 -8.52
C ALA A 87 -19.59 -16.32 -8.01
N GLY A 88 -18.46 -15.74 -8.41
CA GLY A 88 -18.08 -14.38 -8.05
C GLY A 88 -17.36 -14.24 -6.71
N LYS A 89 -17.19 -15.31 -5.94
CA LYS A 89 -16.43 -15.30 -4.70
C LYS A 89 -14.94 -15.22 -4.99
N VAL A 90 -14.21 -14.46 -4.17
CA VAL A 90 -12.76 -14.34 -4.25
C VAL A 90 -12.13 -15.13 -3.12
N PHE A 91 -11.11 -15.89 -3.43
CA PHE A 91 -10.33 -16.65 -2.46
C PHE A 91 -8.88 -16.22 -2.48
N TYR A 92 -8.33 -16.06 -1.32
CA TYR A 92 -6.93 -15.79 -1.05
C TYR A 92 -6.16 -17.09 -0.90
N PHE A 93 -4.94 -17.09 -1.43
CA PHE A 93 -3.95 -18.14 -1.26
C PHE A 93 -2.62 -17.51 -0.85
N ALA A 94 -2.03 -17.98 0.26
CA ALA A 94 -0.62 -17.81 0.50
C ALA A 94 0.16 -18.84 -0.31
N ARG A 95 1.33 -18.45 -0.82
CA ARG A 95 2.22 -19.32 -1.57
C ARG A 95 3.64 -19.18 -1.08
N MET A 96 4.39 -20.27 -1.12
CA MET A 96 5.83 -20.23 -1.00
C MET A 96 6.48 -19.84 -2.33
N LYS A 97 7.76 -19.54 -2.32
CA LYS A 97 8.53 -19.13 -3.50
C LYS A 97 8.50 -20.15 -4.64
N ASP A 98 8.37 -21.42 -4.34
CA ASP A 98 8.23 -22.53 -5.32
C ASP A 98 6.87 -22.57 -6.01
N GLY A 99 5.94 -21.68 -5.61
CA GLY A 99 4.61 -21.58 -6.19
C GLY A 99 3.55 -22.48 -5.57
N GLU A 100 3.93 -23.38 -4.68
CA GLU A 100 2.98 -24.26 -4.00
C GLU A 100 2.09 -23.50 -3.00
N PRO A 101 0.77 -23.72 -2.99
CA PRO A 101 -0.13 -23.13 -2.02
C PRO A 101 0.21 -23.54 -0.59
N TYR A 102 0.15 -22.61 0.34
CA TYR A 102 0.33 -22.85 1.76
C TYR A 102 -0.97 -22.61 2.51
N GLY A 103 -1.44 -23.61 3.26
CA GLY A 103 -2.69 -23.56 4.00
C GLY A 103 -3.93 -23.66 3.13
N ASP A 104 -5.10 -23.51 3.77
CA ASP A 104 -6.38 -23.58 3.11
C ASP A 104 -6.76 -22.25 2.45
N PRO A 105 -7.51 -22.29 1.31
CA PRO A 105 -8.00 -21.08 0.68
C PRO A 105 -8.97 -20.35 1.61
N THR A 106 -8.74 -19.05 1.81
CA THR A 106 -9.58 -18.20 2.66
C THR A 106 -10.41 -17.25 1.81
N GLU A 107 -11.71 -17.13 2.09
CA GLU A 107 -12.56 -16.19 1.36
C GLU A 107 -12.12 -14.76 1.62
N ALA A 108 -11.91 -14.00 0.56
CA ALA A 108 -11.48 -12.61 0.59
C ALA A 108 -12.62 -11.67 0.20
N ARG A 109 -12.76 -10.57 0.92
CA ARG A 109 -13.70 -9.50 0.57
C ARG A 109 -12.99 -8.45 -0.27
N LYS A 110 -13.65 -7.98 -1.33
CA LYS A 110 -13.15 -6.82 -2.08
C LYS A 110 -13.33 -5.56 -1.25
N SER A 111 -12.27 -4.74 -1.14
CA SER A 111 -12.30 -3.40 -0.58
C SER A 111 -12.19 -2.35 -1.70
N GLU A 112 -12.22 -1.08 -1.34
CA GLU A 112 -12.11 0.03 -2.29
C GLU A 112 -10.79 -0.04 -3.09
N ASN A 113 -9.67 -0.35 -2.41
CA ASN A 113 -8.32 -0.34 -2.98
C ASN A 113 -7.63 -1.70 -2.96
N GLY A 114 -8.40 -2.81 -2.91
CA GLY A 114 -7.79 -4.14 -2.89
C GLY A 114 -8.67 -5.21 -2.27
N TYR A 115 -8.10 -5.99 -1.35
CA TYR A 115 -8.77 -7.14 -0.73
C TYR A 115 -8.55 -7.17 0.78
N VAL A 116 -9.53 -7.70 1.51
CA VAL A 116 -9.43 -7.98 2.95
C VAL A 116 -9.67 -9.47 3.16
N VAL A 117 -8.79 -10.08 3.94
CA VAL A 117 -8.84 -11.50 4.33
C VAL A 117 -8.95 -11.57 5.85
N ASP A 118 -10.05 -12.14 6.33
CA ASP A 118 -10.26 -12.33 7.76
C ASP A 118 -9.89 -13.76 8.15
N PHE A 119 -8.92 -13.91 9.03
CA PHE A 119 -8.50 -15.20 9.57
C PHE A 119 -9.24 -15.49 10.87
N VAL A 120 -10.38 -16.16 10.74
CA VAL A 120 -11.14 -16.73 11.85
C VAL A 120 -10.63 -18.17 12.05
N PRO A 121 -10.07 -18.60 13.14
CA PRO A 121 -10.26 -18.18 14.53
C PRO A 121 -9.15 -17.30 15.13
N GLN A 122 -8.15 -16.88 14.37
CA GLN A 122 -7.02 -16.12 14.93
C GLN A 122 -7.39 -14.68 15.31
N GLY A 123 -8.56 -14.18 14.88
CA GLY A 123 -8.99 -12.80 15.14
C GLY A 123 -8.17 -11.74 14.41
N THR A 124 -7.43 -12.13 13.36
CA THR A 124 -6.62 -11.19 12.57
C THR A 124 -7.23 -10.96 11.20
N SER A 125 -7.03 -9.77 10.65
CA SER A 125 -7.38 -9.46 9.27
C SER A 125 -6.17 -8.90 8.51
N TYR A 126 -6.03 -9.31 7.26
CA TYR A 126 -5.00 -8.79 6.35
C TYR A 126 -5.65 -7.94 5.28
N HIS A 127 -5.17 -6.71 5.16
CA HIS A 127 -5.62 -5.74 4.18
C HIS A 127 -4.56 -5.59 3.09
N PHE A 128 -4.83 -6.12 1.92
CA PHE A 128 -3.99 -6.02 0.73
C PHE A 128 -4.42 -4.79 -0.06
N ARG A 129 -3.51 -3.85 -0.23
CA ARG A 129 -3.68 -2.62 -1.00
C ARG A 129 -2.58 -2.52 -2.05
N ASP A 130 -2.66 -1.51 -2.93
CA ASP A 130 -1.60 -1.27 -3.89
C ASP A 130 -0.27 -0.97 -3.19
N GLY A 131 0.69 -1.89 -3.36
CA GLY A 131 2.03 -1.75 -2.81
C GLY A 131 2.18 -2.08 -1.32
N GLU A 132 1.11 -2.47 -0.61
CA GLU A 132 1.17 -2.70 0.84
C GLU A 132 0.23 -3.83 1.30
N VAL A 133 0.67 -4.60 2.28
CA VAL A 133 -0.20 -5.42 3.11
C VAL A 133 -0.09 -4.97 4.57
N ALA A 134 -1.23 -4.79 5.23
CA ALA A 134 -1.29 -4.47 6.64
C ALA A 134 -2.09 -5.52 7.39
N ALA A 135 -1.61 -5.94 8.56
CA ALA A 135 -2.31 -6.86 9.44
C ALA A 135 -2.88 -6.12 10.65
N TYR A 136 -4.08 -6.50 11.02
CA TYR A 136 -4.83 -5.93 12.13
C TYR A 136 -5.26 -7.05 13.08
N ASP A 137 -5.29 -6.75 14.39
CA ASP A 137 -5.86 -7.64 15.40
C ASP A 137 -7.40 -7.54 15.46
N GLU A 138 -8.01 -8.26 16.39
CA GLU A 138 -9.46 -8.29 16.60
C GLU A 138 -10.04 -6.93 17.03
N ASP A 139 -9.24 -6.06 17.64
CA ASP A 139 -9.62 -4.71 18.03
C ASP A 139 -9.46 -3.69 16.89
N GLY A 140 -8.99 -4.13 15.72
CA GLY A 140 -8.71 -3.29 14.56
C GLY A 140 -7.43 -2.47 14.68
N LYS A 141 -6.55 -2.82 15.61
CA LYS A 141 -5.23 -2.19 15.75
C LYS A 141 -4.24 -2.84 14.79
N GLU A 142 -3.52 -2.01 14.05
CA GLU A 142 -2.45 -2.47 13.17
C GLU A 142 -1.31 -3.09 13.99
N ILE A 143 -0.94 -4.32 13.63
CA ILE A 143 0.13 -5.10 14.27
C ILE A 143 1.39 -5.17 13.42
N TRP A 144 1.27 -5.11 12.10
CA TRP A 144 2.41 -4.95 11.20
C TRP A 144 1.97 -4.52 9.80
N THR A 145 2.92 -4.01 9.02
CA THR A 145 2.79 -3.72 7.59
C THR A 145 3.96 -4.31 6.81
N GLY A 146 3.75 -4.54 5.53
CA GLY A 146 4.79 -5.01 4.62
C GLY A 146 4.58 -4.48 3.20
N GLU A 147 5.68 -4.31 2.50
CA GLU A 147 5.68 -3.88 1.11
C GLU A 147 5.26 -5.03 0.18
N LEU A 148 4.41 -4.74 -0.81
CA LEU A 148 3.96 -5.68 -1.81
C LEU A 148 4.43 -5.26 -3.20
N VAL A 149 4.95 -6.22 -3.94
CA VAL A 149 5.23 -6.06 -5.36
C VAL A 149 4.12 -6.76 -6.16
N PRO A 150 3.36 -6.02 -7.00
CA PRO A 150 2.34 -6.63 -7.84
C PRO A 150 2.96 -7.56 -8.88
N GLU A 151 2.36 -8.72 -9.06
CA GLU A 151 2.74 -9.70 -10.09
C GLU A 151 1.69 -9.77 -11.19
N ALA A 152 2.13 -9.89 -12.45
CA ALA A 152 1.21 -10.02 -13.59
C ALA A 152 0.59 -11.41 -13.69
N THR A 153 1.29 -12.42 -13.19
CA THR A 153 0.90 -13.83 -13.14
C THR A 153 1.13 -14.37 -11.74
N ALA A 154 0.59 -15.53 -11.44
CA ALA A 154 0.80 -16.22 -10.16
C ALA A 154 1.70 -17.46 -10.37
N ASP A 155 2.65 -17.38 -11.26
CA ASP A 155 3.59 -18.48 -11.58
C ASP A 155 4.74 -18.55 -10.56
#